data_9575687cf8f58608cb0c7e855b05dc54
#
_entry.id   9575687cf8f58608cb0c7e855b05dc54
#
_cell.length_a   1.000
_cell.length_b   1.000
_cell.length_c   1.000
_cell.angle_alpha   90.00
_cell.angle_beta   90.00
_cell.angle_gamma   90.00
#
_symmetry.space_group_name_H-M   'P 1'
#
loop_
_entity.id
_entity.type
_entity.pdbx_description
1 polymer ?
#
loop_
_entity_poly.entity_id
_entity_poly.type
_entity_poly.pdbx_seq_one_letter_code
_entity_poly.pdbx_strand_id
1 'polypeptide(L)'
;MRRPRNLAPILLAYAGLGVVAVIVGDPVVAILALSPSPLIGPSLARFVAVRAETVGALLTGTIVLSFPLLMAAIPGLGPSVNIALFAFVIGTALAGSLPTLRDVLLPVFDGARYVAVAIILGGAGLAAVSLVDLRAVGVAALVLLVGVLTAASGAILFGGNGIAAAIGAGTRDPAVAAALAMSAGLAGAGSVPLAYVALLALSLGVGKLVVARQA
;
A
#
# COMPACT_ATOMS: atom_id res chain seq x y z
N MET A 1 0.49 -19.31 -18.48
CA MET A 1 -0.27 -19.41 -17.22
C MET A 1 0.66 -19.05 -16.06
N ARG A 2 0.55 -17.85 -15.50
CA ARG A 2 1.39 -17.39 -14.39
C ARG A 2 0.96 -18.11 -13.12
N ARG A 3 1.93 -18.70 -12.43
CA ARG A 3 1.80 -19.66 -11.34
C ARG A 3 0.94 -19.12 -10.17
N PRO A 4 0.10 -19.93 -9.52
CA PRO A 4 -0.72 -19.57 -8.35
C PRO A 4 0.11 -19.04 -7.17
N ARG A 5 1.45 -19.21 -7.21
CA ARG A 5 2.40 -18.71 -6.21
C ARG A 5 2.34 -17.21 -5.92
N ASN A 6 1.91 -16.38 -6.90
CA ASN A 6 1.81 -14.93 -6.71
C ASN A 6 0.44 -14.48 -6.19
N LEU A 7 -0.60 -15.31 -6.32
CA LEU A 7 -1.94 -14.97 -5.86
C LEU A 7 -2.12 -15.21 -4.36
N ALA A 8 -1.55 -16.29 -3.83
CA ALA A 8 -1.70 -16.63 -2.42
C ALA A 8 -1.26 -15.52 -1.45
N PRO A 9 -0.07 -14.87 -1.61
CA PRO A 9 0.33 -13.76 -0.76
C PRO A 9 -0.67 -12.60 -0.79
N ILE A 10 -1.20 -12.28 -1.98
CA ILE A 10 -2.16 -11.19 -2.15
C ILE A 10 -3.48 -11.53 -1.45
N LEU A 11 -4.03 -12.71 -1.71
CA LEU A 11 -5.30 -13.14 -1.12
C LEU A 11 -5.22 -13.23 0.40
N LEU A 12 -4.14 -13.79 0.95
CA LEU A 12 -3.96 -13.89 2.39
C LEU A 12 -3.76 -12.53 3.04
N ALA A 13 -3.02 -11.60 2.39
CA ALA A 13 -2.89 -10.24 2.88
C ALA A 13 -4.25 -9.54 2.95
N TYR A 14 -5.05 -9.60 1.89
CA TYR A 14 -6.37 -8.96 1.88
C TYR A 14 -7.37 -9.64 2.80
N ALA A 15 -7.30 -10.96 2.97
CA ALA A 15 -8.14 -11.68 3.95
C ALA A 15 -7.80 -11.22 5.37
N GLY A 16 -6.51 -11.21 5.76
CA GLY A 16 -6.08 -10.76 7.07
C GLY A 16 -6.42 -9.28 7.33
N LEU A 17 -6.17 -8.42 6.35
CA LEU A 17 -6.47 -6.99 6.46
C LEU A 17 -7.98 -6.70 6.43
N GLY A 18 -8.76 -7.50 5.70
CA GLY A 18 -10.21 -7.44 5.73
C GLY A 18 -10.76 -7.77 7.12
N VAL A 19 -10.20 -8.76 7.78
CA VAL A 19 -10.54 -9.07 9.19
C VAL A 19 -10.22 -7.89 10.11
N VAL A 20 -9.05 -7.27 9.96
CA VAL A 20 -8.70 -6.07 10.75
C VAL A 20 -9.70 -4.94 10.49
N ALA A 21 -10.04 -4.68 9.23
CA ALA A 21 -10.99 -3.63 8.87
C ALA A 21 -12.37 -3.85 9.52
N VAL A 22 -12.85 -5.10 9.52
CA VAL A 22 -14.14 -5.47 10.13
C VAL A 22 -14.11 -5.35 11.65
N ILE A 23 -13.03 -5.84 12.30
CA ILE A 23 -12.91 -5.81 13.76
C ILE A 23 -12.81 -4.36 14.28
N VAL A 24 -12.02 -3.52 13.60
CA VAL A 24 -11.84 -2.12 14.02
C VAL A 24 -13.07 -1.28 13.72
N GLY A 25 -13.81 -1.57 12.63
CA GLY A 25 -15.05 -0.90 12.26
C GLY A 25 -14.90 0.58 11.87
N ASP A 26 -13.66 1.04 11.60
CA ASP A 26 -13.35 2.41 11.24
C ASP A 26 -13.15 2.50 9.72
N PRO A 27 -13.89 3.37 9.01
CA PRO A 27 -13.80 3.48 7.56
C PRO A 27 -12.42 3.95 7.06
N VAL A 28 -11.67 4.77 7.81
CA VAL A 28 -10.31 5.17 7.46
C VAL A 28 -9.37 3.96 7.51
N VAL A 29 -9.55 3.09 8.50
CA VAL A 29 -8.80 1.84 8.64
C VAL A 29 -9.14 0.88 7.50
N ALA A 30 -10.41 0.77 7.14
CA ALA A 30 -10.84 -0.05 6.01
C ALA A 30 -10.22 0.44 4.69
N ILE A 31 -10.18 1.76 4.46
CA ILE A 31 -9.51 2.35 3.30
C ILE A 31 -8.02 2.02 3.32
N LEU A 32 -7.32 2.21 4.43
CA LEU A 32 -5.89 1.90 4.52
C LEU A 32 -5.65 0.41 4.29
N ALA A 33 -6.40 -0.47 4.95
CA ALA A 33 -6.26 -1.91 4.85
C ALA A 33 -6.48 -2.44 3.42
N LEU A 34 -7.43 -1.85 2.69
CA LEU A 34 -7.79 -2.27 1.34
C LEU A 34 -7.06 -1.50 0.24
N SER A 35 -6.36 -0.39 0.54
CA SER A 35 -5.62 0.38 -0.46
C SER A 35 -4.45 -0.42 -1.04
N PRO A 36 -4.14 -0.25 -2.34
CA PRO A 36 -2.94 -0.85 -2.94
C PRO A 36 -1.68 -0.10 -2.50
N SER A 37 -0.49 -0.60 -2.85
CA SER A 37 0.80 0.03 -2.52
C SER A 37 1.58 0.52 -3.75
N PRO A 38 0.99 1.27 -4.67
CA PRO A 38 1.63 1.64 -5.93
C PRO A 38 2.69 2.73 -5.79
N LEU A 39 2.51 3.65 -4.85
CA LEU A 39 3.40 4.79 -4.70
C LEU A 39 4.64 4.45 -3.86
N ILE A 40 4.47 3.76 -2.76
CA ILE A 40 5.54 3.44 -1.81
C ILE A 40 6.21 2.10 -2.11
N GLY A 41 5.47 1.10 -2.56
CA GLY A 41 5.97 -0.27 -2.81
C GLY A 41 7.24 -0.35 -3.67
N PRO A 42 7.33 0.34 -4.83
CA PRO A 42 8.54 0.32 -5.65
C PRO A 42 9.76 0.93 -4.95
N SER A 43 9.57 1.97 -4.13
CA SER A 43 10.64 2.58 -3.35
C SER A 43 11.14 1.64 -2.26
N LEU A 44 10.22 0.95 -1.57
CA LEU A 44 10.56 -0.07 -0.59
C LEU A 44 11.34 -1.24 -1.20
N ALA A 45 10.94 -1.69 -2.39
CA ALA A 45 11.63 -2.76 -3.11
C ALA A 45 13.09 -2.40 -3.41
N ARG A 46 13.33 -1.18 -3.87
CA ARG A 46 14.69 -0.66 -4.11
C ARG A 46 15.49 -0.56 -2.81
N PHE A 47 14.85 -0.09 -1.74
CA PHE A 47 15.48 0.09 -0.45
C PHE A 47 15.96 -1.22 0.18
N VAL A 48 15.22 -2.30 -0.02
CA VAL A 48 15.52 -3.65 0.53
C VAL A 48 16.24 -4.55 -0.50
N ALA A 49 16.63 -4.00 -1.66
CA ALA A 49 17.32 -4.72 -2.74
C ALA A 49 16.59 -5.99 -3.23
N VAL A 50 15.26 -5.96 -3.24
CA VAL A 50 14.44 -7.05 -3.79
C VAL A 50 14.22 -6.83 -5.29
N ARG A 51 14.13 -7.92 -6.05
CA ARG A 51 13.90 -7.86 -7.50
C ARG A 51 12.59 -7.12 -7.81
N ALA A 52 12.71 -6.00 -8.53
CA ALA A 52 11.60 -5.13 -8.88
C ALA A 52 10.47 -5.85 -9.65
N GLU A 53 10.82 -6.83 -10.49
CA GLU A 53 9.86 -7.63 -11.26
C GLU A 53 8.92 -8.43 -10.38
N THR A 54 9.44 -9.07 -9.32
CA THR A 54 8.63 -9.86 -8.39
C THR A 54 7.67 -8.96 -7.62
N VAL A 55 8.16 -7.84 -7.12
CA VAL A 55 7.34 -6.86 -6.40
C VAL A 55 6.33 -6.20 -7.33
N GLY A 56 6.71 -5.87 -8.57
CA GLY A 56 5.82 -5.29 -9.57
C GLY A 56 4.62 -6.18 -9.90
N ALA A 57 4.83 -7.49 -10.04
CA ALA A 57 3.74 -8.43 -10.28
C ALA A 57 2.75 -8.49 -9.10
N LEU A 58 3.25 -8.44 -7.87
CA LEU A 58 2.43 -8.42 -6.65
C LEU A 58 1.67 -7.08 -6.53
N LEU A 59 2.34 -5.95 -6.78
CA LEU A 59 1.71 -4.64 -6.78
C LEU A 59 0.57 -4.53 -7.80
N THR A 60 0.77 -5.03 -9.01
CA THR A 60 -0.29 -5.06 -10.02
C THR A 60 -1.49 -5.88 -9.53
N GLY A 61 -1.25 -7.04 -8.93
CA GLY A 61 -2.31 -7.87 -8.37
C GLY A 61 -3.07 -7.18 -7.23
N THR A 62 -2.35 -6.47 -6.34
CA THR A 62 -3.00 -5.70 -5.26
C THR A 62 -3.85 -4.56 -5.81
N ILE A 63 -3.40 -3.84 -6.83
CA ILE A 63 -4.18 -2.76 -7.46
C ILE A 63 -5.49 -3.29 -8.02
N VAL A 64 -5.42 -4.40 -8.79
CA VAL A 64 -6.61 -5.01 -9.40
C VAL A 64 -7.61 -5.48 -8.34
N LEU A 65 -7.14 -6.05 -7.24
CA LEU A 65 -8.01 -6.55 -6.18
C LEU A 65 -8.54 -5.43 -5.27
N SER A 66 -7.75 -4.39 -5.02
CA SER A 66 -8.15 -3.26 -4.17
C SER A 66 -9.38 -2.55 -4.70
N PHE A 67 -9.47 -2.38 -6.02
CA PHE A 67 -10.54 -1.60 -6.62
C PHE A 67 -11.94 -2.13 -6.24
N PRO A 68 -12.31 -3.38 -6.54
CA PRO A 68 -13.62 -3.91 -6.19
C PRO A 68 -13.84 -3.99 -4.68
N LEU A 69 -12.79 -4.24 -3.88
CA LEU A 69 -12.91 -4.31 -2.43
C LEU A 69 -13.20 -2.93 -1.81
N LEU A 70 -12.52 -1.88 -2.26
CA LEU A 70 -12.78 -0.52 -1.81
C LEU A 70 -14.19 -0.06 -2.20
N MET A 71 -14.62 -0.38 -3.41
CA MET A 71 -15.98 -0.07 -3.87
C MET A 71 -17.06 -0.76 -3.03
N ALA A 72 -16.83 -2.03 -2.67
CA ALA A 72 -17.76 -2.79 -1.85
C ALA A 72 -17.77 -2.31 -0.38
N ALA A 73 -16.60 -1.96 0.16
CA ALA A 73 -16.45 -1.57 1.57
C ALA A 73 -16.90 -0.12 1.84
N ILE A 74 -16.86 0.77 0.84
CA ILE A 74 -17.12 2.20 1.01
C ILE A 74 -18.06 2.70 -0.10
N PRO A 75 -19.38 2.48 0.05
CA PRO A 75 -20.36 2.86 -0.95
C PRO A 75 -20.42 4.38 -1.25
N GLY A 76 -19.88 5.20 -0.36
CA GLY A 76 -19.84 6.68 -0.49
C GLY A 76 -18.63 7.24 -1.24
N LEU A 77 -17.71 6.39 -1.77
CA LEU A 77 -16.65 6.87 -2.63
C LEU A 77 -17.24 7.48 -3.89
N GLY A 78 -17.08 8.80 -4.04
CA GLY A 78 -17.67 9.55 -5.12
C GLY A 78 -17.19 9.12 -6.51
N PRO A 79 -17.95 9.44 -7.59
CA PRO A 79 -17.62 9.03 -8.97
C PRO A 79 -16.22 9.47 -9.43
N SER A 80 -15.75 10.64 -9.00
CA SER A 80 -14.43 11.17 -9.32
C SER A 80 -13.28 10.31 -8.76
N VAL A 81 -13.44 9.75 -7.57
CA VAL A 81 -12.47 8.84 -6.96
C VAL A 81 -12.40 7.52 -7.73
N ASN A 82 -13.55 7.03 -8.15
CA ASN A 82 -13.66 5.81 -8.96
C ASN A 82 -12.97 5.98 -10.31
N ILE A 83 -13.17 7.12 -10.98
CA ILE A 83 -12.51 7.44 -12.24
C ILE A 83 -10.99 7.53 -12.04
N ALA A 84 -10.51 8.18 -10.98
CA ALA A 84 -9.09 8.30 -10.69
C ALA A 84 -8.46 6.94 -10.42
N LEU A 85 -9.09 6.07 -9.61
CA LEU A 85 -8.63 4.72 -9.36
C LEU A 85 -8.62 3.86 -10.64
N PHE A 86 -9.66 3.97 -11.46
CA PHE A 86 -9.76 3.25 -12.72
C PHE A 86 -8.70 3.71 -13.73
N ALA A 87 -8.52 5.02 -13.89
CA ALA A 87 -7.45 5.58 -14.72
C ALA A 87 -6.06 5.15 -14.27
N PHE A 88 -5.84 5.05 -12.96
CA PHE A 88 -4.60 4.57 -12.38
C PHE A 88 -4.37 3.07 -12.68
N VAL A 89 -5.40 2.22 -12.57
CA VAL A 89 -5.32 0.79 -12.92
C VAL A 89 -5.02 0.62 -14.40
N ILE A 90 -5.72 1.34 -15.28
CA ILE A 90 -5.46 1.30 -16.73
C ILE A 90 -4.06 1.83 -17.04
N GLY A 91 -3.66 2.95 -16.45
CA GLY A 91 -2.34 3.54 -16.66
C GLY A 91 -1.20 2.60 -16.29
N THR A 92 -1.32 1.91 -15.15
CA THR A 92 -0.33 0.91 -14.72
C THR A 92 -0.32 -0.33 -15.62
N ALA A 93 -1.47 -0.79 -16.08
CA ALA A 93 -1.58 -1.91 -17.02
C ALA A 93 -0.97 -1.57 -18.40
N LEU A 94 -1.23 -0.37 -18.92
CA LEU A 94 -0.66 0.12 -20.17
C LEU A 94 0.85 0.33 -20.07
N ALA A 95 1.34 0.93 -18.99
CA ALA A 95 2.78 1.11 -18.74
C ALA A 95 3.52 -0.24 -18.64
N GLY A 96 2.86 -1.28 -18.11
CA GLY A 96 3.39 -2.63 -18.05
C GLY A 96 3.42 -3.37 -19.40
N SER A 97 2.58 -2.97 -20.37
CA SER A 97 2.44 -3.62 -21.67
C SER A 97 3.25 -2.96 -22.81
N LEU A 98 3.75 -1.74 -22.61
CA LEU A 98 4.49 -0.96 -23.61
C LEU A 98 5.91 -0.62 -23.14
N PRO A 99 6.91 -1.52 -23.35
CA PRO A 99 8.27 -1.36 -22.81
C PRO A 99 8.95 -0.04 -23.23
N THR A 100 8.80 0.36 -24.48
CA THR A 100 9.40 1.58 -25.04
C THR A 100 8.86 2.86 -24.40
N LEU A 101 7.56 2.90 -24.13
CA LEU A 101 6.91 4.01 -23.45
C LEU A 101 7.30 4.07 -21.97
N ARG A 102 7.49 2.92 -21.37
CA ARG A 102 7.93 2.76 -19.99
C ARG A 102 9.28 3.43 -19.71
N ASP A 103 10.26 3.20 -20.56
CA ASP A 103 11.64 3.69 -20.35
C ASP A 103 11.72 5.22 -20.46
N VAL A 104 10.89 5.83 -21.30
CA VAL A 104 10.80 7.30 -21.44
C VAL A 104 9.99 7.93 -20.29
N LEU A 105 8.90 7.31 -19.90
CA LEU A 105 7.97 7.89 -18.92
C LEU A 105 8.34 7.56 -17.47
N LEU A 106 9.13 6.50 -17.23
CA LEU A 106 9.47 6.05 -15.88
C LEU A 106 10.10 7.16 -15.00
N PRO A 107 11.08 7.95 -15.48
CA PRO A 107 11.68 9.03 -14.68
C PRO A 107 10.67 10.12 -14.32
N VAL A 108 9.75 10.46 -15.26
CA VAL A 108 8.70 11.46 -15.06
C VAL A 108 7.69 10.97 -14.04
N PHE A 109 7.26 9.71 -14.16
CA PHE A 109 6.34 9.10 -13.19
C PHE A 109 6.97 8.93 -11.80
N ASP A 110 8.26 8.58 -11.73
CA ASP A 110 8.97 8.50 -10.44
C ASP A 110 9.03 9.87 -9.76
N GLY A 111 9.35 10.94 -10.49
CA GLY A 111 9.34 12.30 -9.96
C GLY A 111 7.95 12.75 -9.52
N ALA A 112 6.95 12.59 -10.38
CA ALA A 112 5.57 12.95 -10.09
C ALA A 112 5.00 12.19 -8.87
N ARG A 113 5.37 10.92 -8.71
CA ARG A 113 4.99 10.10 -7.57
C ARG A 113 5.49 10.67 -6.24
N TYR A 114 6.76 11.07 -6.16
CA TYR A 114 7.32 11.66 -4.92
C TYR A 114 6.65 12.98 -4.58
N VAL A 115 6.40 13.82 -5.58
CA VAL A 115 5.68 15.09 -5.39
C VAL A 115 4.25 14.83 -4.91
N ALA A 116 3.54 13.89 -5.53
CA ALA A 116 2.18 13.53 -5.12
C ALA A 116 2.14 13.00 -3.67
N VAL A 117 3.05 12.10 -3.30
CA VAL A 117 3.16 11.60 -1.93
C VAL A 117 3.43 12.73 -0.95
N ALA A 118 4.36 13.64 -1.26
CA ALA A 118 4.69 14.78 -0.40
C ALA A 118 3.50 15.74 -0.21
N ILE A 119 2.77 16.04 -1.29
CA ILE A 119 1.58 16.92 -1.22
C ILE A 119 0.46 16.27 -0.41
N ILE A 120 0.16 14.99 -0.67
CA ILE A 120 -0.93 14.29 0.00
C ILE A 120 -0.63 14.11 1.49
N LEU A 121 0.55 13.60 1.82
CA LEU A 121 0.94 13.39 3.22
C LEU A 121 1.17 14.70 3.96
N GLY A 122 1.69 15.73 3.27
CA GLY A 122 1.81 17.08 3.83
C GLY A 122 0.45 17.68 4.15
N GLY A 123 -0.50 17.61 3.23
CA GLY A 123 -1.88 18.05 3.44
C GLY A 123 -2.59 17.26 4.55
N ALA A 124 -2.46 15.94 4.55
CA ALA A 124 -2.99 15.08 5.60
C ALA A 124 -2.33 15.38 6.96
N GLY A 125 -1.01 15.66 6.97
CA GLY A 125 -0.27 16.05 8.17
C GLY A 125 -0.78 17.34 8.79
N LEU A 126 -0.95 18.37 7.99
CA LEU A 126 -1.48 19.65 8.46
C LEU A 126 -2.90 19.51 9.01
N ALA A 127 -3.72 18.66 8.41
CA ALA A 127 -5.11 18.48 8.80
C ALA A 127 -5.30 17.56 10.03
N ALA A 128 -4.38 16.63 10.28
CA ALA A 128 -4.62 15.51 11.19
C ALA A 128 -3.51 15.21 12.19
N VAL A 129 -2.40 15.98 12.20
CA VAL A 129 -1.28 15.69 13.12
C VAL A 129 -1.71 15.71 14.59
N SER A 130 -2.61 16.61 14.95
CA SER A 130 -3.17 16.72 16.30
C SER A 130 -4.14 15.57 16.67
N LEU A 131 -4.57 14.77 15.70
CA LEU A 131 -5.48 13.64 15.85
C LEU A 131 -4.74 12.29 15.89
N VAL A 132 -3.41 12.29 15.74
CA VAL A 132 -2.59 11.08 15.87
C VAL A 132 -2.43 10.75 17.35
N ASP A 133 -3.23 9.83 17.81
CA ASP A 133 -3.23 9.32 19.19
C ASP A 133 -2.68 7.88 19.27
N LEU A 134 -2.61 7.34 20.48
CA LEU A 134 -2.17 5.96 20.70
C LEU A 134 -3.05 4.93 19.99
N ARG A 135 -4.34 5.22 19.81
CA ARG A 135 -5.25 4.34 19.07
C ARG A 135 -4.88 4.31 17.59
N ALA A 136 -4.65 5.47 16.97
CA ALA A 136 -4.22 5.56 15.58
C ALA A 136 -2.91 4.81 15.36
N VAL A 137 -1.94 4.96 16.27
CA VAL A 137 -0.65 4.24 16.23
C VAL A 137 -0.85 2.74 16.37
N GLY A 138 -1.65 2.30 17.35
CA GLY A 138 -1.95 0.87 17.58
C GLY A 138 -2.62 0.21 16.37
N VAL A 139 -3.62 0.87 15.80
CA VAL A 139 -4.33 0.38 14.63
C VAL A 139 -3.42 0.36 13.39
N ALA A 140 -2.62 1.40 13.17
CA ALA A 140 -1.65 1.43 12.07
C ALA A 140 -0.61 0.31 12.20
N ALA A 141 -0.13 0.04 13.43
CA ALA A 141 0.76 -1.09 13.71
C ALA A 141 0.10 -2.43 13.41
N LEU A 142 -1.16 -2.60 13.77
CA LEU A 142 -1.92 -3.82 13.49
C LEU A 142 -2.07 -4.04 11.98
N VAL A 143 -2.43 -3.00 11.22
CA VAL A 143 -2.53 -3.08 9.74
C VAL A 143 -1.18 -3.46 9.13
N LEU A 144 -0.09 -2.83 9.58
CA LEU A 144 1.26 -3.12 9.08
C LEU A 144 1.67 -4.56 9.38
N LEU A 145 1.54 -4.99 10.63
CA LEU A 145 1.95 -6.34 11.07
C LEU A 145 1.12 -7.42 10.39
N VAL A 146 -0.20 -7.30 10.40
CA VAL A 146 -1.08 -8.31 9.77
C VAL A 146 -0.83 -8.38 8.27
N GLY A 147 -0.73 -7.24 7.58
CA GLY A 147 -0.45 -7.19 6.15
C GLY A 147 0.87 -7.88 5.80
N VAL A 148 1.95 -7.50 6.49
CA VAL A 148 3.29 -8.04 6.25
C VAL A 148 3.36 -9.54 6.57
N LEU A 149 2.86 -9.94 7.73
CA LEU A 149 2.93 -11.34 8.17
C LEU A 149 2.10 -12.28 7.30
N THR A 150 0.86 -11.89 6.96
CA THR A 150 -0.01 -12.72 6.12
C THR A 150 0.51 -12.85 4.69
N ALA A 151 1.03 -11.75 4.12
CA ALA A 151 1.64 -11.78 2.79
C ALA A 151 2.91 -12.64 2.77
N ALA A 152 3.82 -12.45 3.74
CA ALA A 152 5.06 -13.22 3.85
C ALA A 152 4.77 -14.71 4.06
N SER A 153 3.88 -15.06 4.98
CA SER A 153 3.45 -16.43 5.23
C SER A 153 2.85 -17.08 3.98
N GLY A 154 1.99 -16.35 3.26
CA GLY A 154 1.42 -16.82 2.01
C GLY A 154 2.49 -17.11 0.95
N ALA A 155 3.51 -16.28 0.84
CA ALA A 155 4.61 -16.53 -0.08
C ALA A 155 5.44 -17.74 0.34
N ILE A 156 5.82 -17.84 1.61
CA ILE A 156 6.64 -18.94 2.13
C ILE A 156 5.93 -20.29 1.93
N LEU A 157 4.64 -20.38 2.29
CA LEU A 157 3.83 -21.60 2.14
C LEU A 157 3.76 -22.10 0.69
N PHE A 158 3.82 -21.20 -0.29
CA PHE A 158 3.76 -21.56 -1.72
C PHE A 158 5.13 -21.47 -2.42
N GLY A 159 6.23 -21.44 -1.69
CA GLY A 159 7.60 -21.45 -2.22
C GLY A 159 8.00 -20.15 -2.92
N GLY A 160 7.44 -19.02 -2.46
CA GLY A 160 7.77 -17.66 -2.93
C GLY A 160 8.75 -16.93 -2.02
N ASN A 161 9.07 -15.68 -2.40
CA ASN A 161 9.92 -14.80 -1.61
C ASN A 161 9.07 -14.02 -0.60
N GLY A 162 9.22 -14.34 0.69
CA GLY A 162 8.46 -13.71 1.78
C GLY A 162 8.70 -12.19 1.88
N ILE A 163 9.94 -11.72 1.68
CA ILE A 163 10.27 -10.28 1.73
C ILE A 163 9.61 -9.53 0.57
N ALA A 164 9.68 -10.08 -0.65
CA ALA A 164 9.02 -9.50 -1.81
C ALA A 164 7.49 -9.43 -1.61
N ALA A 165 6.91 -10.46 -1.01
CA ALA A 165 5.49 -10.50 -0.71
C ALA A 165 5.10 -9.52 0.40
N ALA A 166 5.88 -9.43 1.47
CA ALA A 166 5.69 -8.44 2.52
C ALA A 166 5.63 -7.01 1.95
N ILE A 167 6.55 -6.68 1.04
CA ILE A 167 6.60 -5.36 0.39
C ILE A 167 5.48 -5.20 -0.65
N GLY A 168 5.33 -6.15 -1.57
CA GLY A 168 4.45 -6.00 -2.72
C GLY A 168 2.96 -6.24 -2.41
N ALA A 169 2.66 -7.08 -1.43
CA ALA A 169 1.29 -7.45 -1.08
C ALA A 169 0.91 -7.10 0.37
N GLY A 170 1.88 -7.01 1.27
CA GLY A 170 1.67 -6.79 2.70
C GLY A 170 1.61 -5.32 3.09
N THR A 171 2.46 -4.46 2.50
CA THR A 171 2.44 -3.02 2.79
C THR A 171 1.26 -2.33 2.11
N ARG A 172 0.85 -1.19 2.69
CA ARG A 172 -0.22 -0.33 2.18
C ARG A 172 0.33 1.05 1.85
N ASP A 173 -0.35 1.75 0.95
CA ASP A 173 0.03 3.11 0.60
C ASP A 173 -0.76 4.12 1.42
N PRO A 174 -0.12 4.75 2.42
CA PRO A 174 -0.79 5.71 3.27
C PRO A 174 -1.18 7.00 2.54
N ALA A 175 -0.47 7.37 1.47
CA ALA A 175 -0.85 8.53 0.68
C ALA A 175 -2.14 8.26 -0.11
N VAL A 176 -2.25 7.10 -0.74
CA VAL A 176 -3.50 6.67 -1.41
C VAL A 176 -4.64 6.60 -0.40
N ALA A 177 -4.40 6.00 0.77
CA ALA A 177 -5.42 5.88 1.82
C ALA A 177 -5.88 7.25 2.33
N ALA A 178 -4.95 8.17 2.61
CA ALA A 178 -5.28 9.53 3.05
C ALA A 178 -6.07 10.28 1.99
N ALA A 179 -5.67 10.22 0.72
CA ALA A 179 -6.37 10.87 -0.38
C ALA A 179 -7.81 10.36 -0.53
N LEU A 180 -8.00 9.04 -0.47
CA LEU A 180 -9.32 8.42 -0.54
C LEU A 180 -10.20 8.81 0.65
N ALA A 181 -9.67 8.76 1.86
CA ALA A 181 -10.39 9.13 3.08
C ALA A 181 -10.78 10.61 3.09
N MET A 182 -9.88 11.50 2.66
CA MET A 182 -10.18 12.93 2.52
C MET A 182 -11.25 13.18 1.46
N SER A 183 -11.17 12.52 0.30
CA SER A 183 -12.16 12.66 -0.76
C SER A 183 -13.53 12.11 -0.38
N ALA A 184 -13.57 11.14 0.53
CA ALA A 184 -14.82 10.63 1.12
C ALA A 184 -15.34 11.52 2.27
N GLY A 185 -14.66 12.62 2.60
CA GLY A 185 -15.08 13.53 3.68
C GLY A 185 -14.98 12.93 5.08
N LEU A 186 -14.14 11.92 5.28
CA LEU A 186 -14.04 11.23 6.57
C LEU A 186 -13.26 12.07 7.59
N ALA A 187 -13.84 12.21 8.78
CA ALA A 187 -13.16 12.86 9.90
C ALA A 187 -11.90 12.05 10.30
N GLY A 188 -10.79 12.76 10.58
CA GLY A 188 -9.53 12.11 10.94
C GLY A 188 -8.84 11.36 9.80
N ALA A 189 -9.20 11.63 8.55
CA ALA A 189 -8.72 10.92 7.35
C ALA A 189 -7.20 10.72 7.26
N GLY A 190 -6.41 11.60 7.88
CA GLY A 190 -4.95 11.51 7.88
C GLY A 190 -4.34 10.81 9.10
N SER A 191 -5.05 10.62 10.20
CA SER A 191 -4.45 10.19 11.48
C SER A 191 -3.82 8.80 11.41
N VAL A 192 -4.56 7.79 10.98
CA VAL A 192 -4.05 6.41 10.83
C VAL A 192 -3.03 6.28 9.70
N PRO A 193 -3.25 6.86 8.49
CA PRO A 193 -2.23 6.88 7.45
C PRO A 193 -0.91 7.53 7.87
N LEU A 194 -0.92 8.64 8.61
CA LEU A 194 0.29 9.29 9.12
C LEU A 194 1.03 8.42 10.13
N ALA A 195 0.29 7.81 11.08
CA ALA A 195 0.86 6.87 12.03
C ALA A 195 1.50 5.67 11.30
N TYR A 196 0.86 5.19 10.24
CA TYR A 196 1.38 4.09 9.41
C TYR A 196 2.70 4.48 8.71
N VAL A 197 2.80 5.69 8.14
CA VAL A 197 4.06 6.19 7.55
C VAL A 197 5.18 6.21 8.57
N ALA A 198 4.92 6.73 9.77
CA ALA A 198 5.91 6.80 10.83
C ALA A 198 6.40 5.40 11.24
N LEU A 199 5.49 4.46 11.44
CA LEU A 199 5.82 3.08 11.77
C LEU A 199 6.58 2.37 10.66
N LEU A 200 6.19 2.59 9.40
CA LEU A 200 6.88 2.02 8.26
C LEU A 200 8.32 2.55 8.15
N ALA A 201 8.51 3.87 8.32
CA ALA A 201 9.84 4.49 8.31
C ALA A 201 10.72 3.96 9.45
N LEU A 202 10.18 3.84 10.67
CA LEU A 202 10.88 3.26 11.82
C LEU A 202 11.28 1.80 11.56
N SER A 203 10.36 0.99 11.03
CA SER A 203 10.62 -0.42 10.72
C SER A 203 11.76 -0.59 9.70
N LEU A 204 11.81 0.26 8.69
CA LEU A 204 12.87 0.28 7.68
C LEU A 204 14.21 0.75 8.26
N GLY A 205 14.19 1.76 9.12
CA GLY A 205 15.39 2.26 9.81
C GLY A 205 16.01 1.17 10.69
N VAL A 206 15.20 0.51 11.49
CA VAL A 206 15.64 -0.62 12.34
C VAL A 206 16.17 -1.77 11.48
N GLY A 207 15.47 -2.13 10.40
CA GLY A 207 15.90 -3.20 9.50
C GLY A 207 17.29 -2.94 8.91
N LYS A 208 17.57 -1.71 8.47
CA LYS A 208 18.92 -1.32 7.98
C LYS A 208 19.99 -1.44 9.06
N LEU A 209 19.70 -0.98 10.29
CA LEU A 209 20.67 -1.05 11.39
C LEU A 209 21.00 -2.50 11.75
N VAL A 210 20.03 -3.40 11.72
CA VAL A 210 20.24 -4.82 11.98
C VAL A 210 21.12 -5.45 10.90
N VAL A 211 20.82 -5.19 9.62
CA VAL A 211 21.61 -5.72 8.50
C VAL A 211 23.04 -5.17 8.51
N ALA A 212 23.22 -3.88 8.80
CA ALA A 212 24.54 -3.26 8.85
C ALA A 212 25.42 -3.79 10.00
N ARG A 213 24.83 -4.37 11.06
CA ARG A 213 25.59 -4.97 12.16
C ARG A 213 26.02 -6.42 11.91
N GLN A 214 25.43 -7.05 10.88
CA GLN A 214 25.73 -8.44 10.51
C GLN A 214 26.73 -8.54 9.35
N ALA A 215 27.03 -7.42 8.70
CA ALA A 215 28.05 -7.31 7.65
C ALA A 215 29.38 -6.83 8.21
#